data_a478049d4134b9cefab1829725ed711d
#
_entry.id   a478049d4134b9cefab1829725ed711d
#
_cell.length_a   1.000
_cell.length_b   1.000
_cell.length_c   1.000
_cell.angle_alpha   90.00
_cell.angle_beta   90.00
_cell.angle_gamma   90.00
#
_symmetry.space_group_name_H-M   'P 1'
#
loop_
_entity.id
_entity.type
_entity.pdbx_description
1 polymer ?
#
loop_
_entity_poly.entity_id
_entity_poly.type
_entity_poly.pdbx_seq_one_letter_code
_entity_poly.pdbx_strand_id
1 'polypeptide(L)'
;MHRMQSVAAIAAASFTLSHAVAGIVDTYDVGAGLYASTIQVDFENGNGYVFTLRWTEPTNGFEALQQAIAGVAGAQLQYQSFSFGQFVTGIGVGTDFQYGEGDLWPVENYWHYWTQVGGQWQVAMFGAGDRTLVDGSADAWVFGSSAAPQAVPGPGVVVALMLAARARRGRRSPLPA
;
A
#
# COMPACT_ATOMS: atom_id res chain seq x y z
N MET A 1 17.31 -68.69 -8.35
CA MET A 1 16.37 -67.70 -8.86
C MET A 1 16.25 -66.56 -7.84
N HIS A 2 17.03 -65.47 -8.01
CA HIS A 2 16.99 -64.32 -7.12
C HIS A 2 16.16 -63.26 -7.81
N ARG A 3 15.03 -62.87 -7.19
CA ARG A 3 14.21 -61.74 -7.65
C ARG A 3 14.81 -60.44 -7.03
N MET A 4 15.35 -59.61 -7.89
CA MET A 4 15.69 -58.21 -7.56
C MET A 4 14.39 -57.42 -7.48
N GLN A 5 14.11 -56.85 -6.30
CA GLN A 5 13.04 -55.85 -6.11
C GLN A 5 13.66 -54.46 -6.33
N SER A 6 13.23 -53.77 -7.38
CA SER A 6 13.59 -52.37 -7.62
C SER A 6 12.71 -51.48 -6.76
N VAL A 7 13.33 -50.75 -5.84
CA VAL A 7 12.66 -49.71 -5.06
C VAL A 7 12.75 -48.39 -5.86
N ALA A 8 11.63 -47.92 -6.36
CA ALA A 8 11.54 -46.64 -6.99
C ALA A 8 11.41 -45.55 -5.91
N ALA A 9 12.42 -44.70 -5.79
CA ALA A 9 12.37 -43.53 -4.93
C ALA A 9 11.57 -42.41 -5.62
N ILE A 10 10.42 -42.05 -5.06
CA ILE A 10 9.63 -40.91 -5.49
C ILE A 10 10.21 -39.66 -4.80
N ALA A 11 10.88 -38.82 -5.57
CA ALA A 11 11.32 -37.47 -5.10
C ALA A 11 10.12 -36.54 -5.07
N ALA A 12 9.65 -36.20 -3.89
CA ALA A 12 8.64 -35.17 -3.70
C ALA A 12 9.29 -33.76 -3.88
N ALA A 13 9.02 -33.09 -4.99
CA ALA A 13 9.42 -31.72 -5.21
C ALA A 13 8.49 -30.81 -4.38
N SER A 14 9.02 -30.27 -3.28
CA SER A 14 8.31 -29.26 -2.49
C SER A 14 8.38 -27.93 -3.22
N PHE A 15 7.28 -27.52 -3.86
CA PHE A 15 7.10 -26.17 -4.38
C PHE A 15 6.84 -25.23 -3.19
N THR A 16 7.84 -24.46 -2.78
CA THR A 16 7.63 -23.32 -1.91
C THR A 16 7.01 -22.19 -2.74
N LEU A 17 5.71 -21.99 -2.58
CA LEU A 17 5.04 -20.77 -3.04
C LEU A 17 5.62 -19.62 -2.23
N SER A 18 6.52 -18.84 -2.84
CA SER A 18 6.89 -17.52 -2.32
C SER A 18 5.66 -16.64 -2.42
N HIS A 19 4.95 -16.47 -1.32
CA HIS A 19 3.98 -15.40 -1.21
C HIS A 19 4.79 -14.10 -1.27
N ALA A 20 4.57 -13.28 -2.29
CA ALA A 20 5.02 -11.89 -2.27
C ALA A 20 4.44 -11.28 -0.97
N VAL A 21 5.31 -10.87 -0.07
CA VAL A 21 4.85 -10.14 1.12
C VAL A 21 4.36 -8.80 0.61
N ALA A 22 3.06 -8.64 0.51
CA ALA A 22 2.41 -7.38 0.30
C ALA A 22 2.94 -6.37 1.34
N GLY A 23 3.30 -5.18 0.92
CA GLY A 23 3.91 -4.21 1.82
C GLY A 23 4.08 -2.83 1.20
N ILE A 24 4.41 -1.87 2.05
CA ILE A 24 4.76 -0.53 1.60
C ILE A 24 6.08 -0.58 0.83
N VAL A 25 6.00 -0.26 -0.47
CA VAL A 25 7.14 -0.27 -1.40
C VAL A 25 7.97 0.99 -1.24
N ASP A 26 7.30 2.13 -1.11
CA ASP A 26 7.97 3.42 -0.98
C ASP A 26 7.14 4.44 -0.19
N THR A 27 7.82 5.48 0.28
CA THR A 27 7.21 6.59 1.02
C THR A 27 7.72 7.92 0.45
N TYR A 28 6.81 8.89 0.28
CA TYR A 28 7.09 10.19 -0.31
C TYR A 28 6.68 11.32 0.63
N ASP A 29 7.56 12.30 0.79
CA ASP A 29 7.21 13.58 1.39
C ASP A 29 6.92 14.59 0.25
N VAL A 30 5.70 15.11 0.20
CA VAL A 30 5.23 15.98 -0.90
C VAL A 30 4.58 17.25 -0.36
N GLY A 31 4.61 18.30 -1.17
CA GLY A 31 4.05 19.59 -0.80
C GLY A 31 4.90 20.35 0.22
N ALA A 32 4.34 21.43 0.75
CA ALA A 32 4.92 22.26 1.80
C ALA A 32 3.81 22.89 2.62
N GLY A 33 3.99 23.05 3.93
CA GLY A 33 2.98 23.66 4.78
C GLY A 33 3.13 23.32 6.25
N LEU A 34 2.21 23.88 7.04
CA LEU A 34 2.17 23.74 8.50
C LEU A 34 1.48 22.46 8.94
N TYR A 35 0.56 21.95 8.14
CA TYR A 35 -0.22 20.75 8.43
C TYR A 35 0.32 19.57 7.63
N ALA A 36 0.09 18.37 8.11
CA ALA A 36 0.47 17.13 7.44
C ALA A 36 -0.69 16.14 7.43
N SER A 37 -0.85 15.43 6.32
CA SER A 37 -1.81 14.33 6.19
C SER A 37 -1.15 13.14 5.53
N THR A 38 -1.59 11.94 5.87
CA THR A 38 -1.13 10.71 5.22
C THR A 38 -2.10 10.32 4.12
N ILE A 39 -1.57 10.09 2.91
CA ILE A 39 -2.32 9.51 1.79
C ILE A 39 -1.68 8.16 1.48
N GLN A 40 -2.47 7.09 1.51
CA GLN A 40 -2.00 5.74 1.18
C GLN A 40 -2.68 5.23 -0.08
N VAL A 41 -1.93 4.52 -0.93
CA VAL A 41 -2.43 3.88 -2.15
C VAL A 41 -1.98 2.44 -2.13
N ASP A 42 -2.93 1.49 -2.13
CA ASP A 42 -2.68 0.06 -2.12
C ASP A 42 -3.20 -0.58 -3.40
N PHE A 43 -2.30 -1.21 -4.14
CA PHE A 43 -2.57 -1.89 -5.41
C PHE A 43 -3.00 -3.35 -5.19
N GLU A 44 -3.72 -3.92 -6.15
CA GLU A 44 -4.19 -5.31 -6.11
C GLU A 44 -3.06 -6.34 -5.99
N ASN A 45 -1.87 -6.03 -6.54
CA ASN A 45 -0.69 -6.90 -6.44
C ASN A 45 -0.06 -6.93 -5.03
N GLY A 46 -0.61 -6.16 -4.10
CA GLY A 46 -0.15 -6.05 -2.72
C GLY A 46 0.93 -4.98 -2.49
N ASN A 47 1.34 -4.25 -3.52
CA ASN A 47 2.23 -3.10 -3.35
C ASN A 47 1.45 -1.91 -2.78
N GLY A 48 2.04 -1.22 -1.81
CA GLY A 48 1.48 0.00 -1.23
C GLY A 48 2.47 1.16 -1.29
N TYR A 49 1.93 2.37 -1.38
CA TYR A 49 2.69 3.61 -1.39
C TYR A 49 2.09 4.58 -0.38
N VAL A 50 2.94 5.28 0.36
CA VAL A 50 2.52 6.24 1.39
C VAL A 50 3.08 7.61 1.08
N PHE A 51 2.22 8.61 1.12
CA PHE A 51 2.58 10.02 0.94
C PHE A 51 2.32 10.78 2.23
N THR A 52 3.31 11.48 2.72
CA THR A 52 3.12 12.55 3.71
C THR A 52 2.92 13.84 2.96
N LEU A 53 1.66 14.25 2.80
CA LEU A 53 1.32 15.51 2.16
C LEU A 53 1.37 16.65 3.16
N ARG A 54 2.18 17.70 2.87
CA ARG A 54 2.20 18.95 3.64
C ARG A 54 1.39 20.01 2.93
N TRP A 55 0.56 20.72 3.70
CA TRP A 55 -0.36 21.72 3.18
C TRP A 55 -0.56 22.89 4.16
N THR A 56 -1.07 24.01 3.68
CA THR A 56 -1.39 25.21 4.49
C THR A 56 -2.83 25.64 4.27
N GLU A 57 -3.29 25.67 3.01
CA GLU A 57 -4.66 26.04 2.68
C GLU A 57 -5.61 24.85 2.90
N PRO A 58 -6.86 25.11 3.31
CA PRO A 58 -7.85 24.05 3.45
C PRO A 58 -7.93 23.17 2.19
N THR A 59 -7.92 21.87 2.39
CA THR A 59 -7.96 20.88 1.30
C THR A 59 -8.92 19.75 1.65
N ASN A 60 -9.43 19.07 0.63
CA ASN A 60 -10.27 17.88 0.80
C ASN A 60 -9.51 16.62 0.43
N GLY A 61 -10.10 15.44 0.70
CA GLY A 61 -9.46 14.16 0.45
C GLY A 61 -9.07 13.97 -1.01
N PHE A 62 -9.93 14.38 -1.98
CA PHE A 62 -9.61 14.22 -3.40
C PHE A 62 -8.48 15.16 -3.86
N GLU A 63 -8.52 16.42 -3.45
CA GLU A 63 -7.44 17.39 -3.73
C GLU A 63 -6.11 16.94 -3.12
N ALA A 64 -6.15 16.36 -1.92
CA ALA A 64 -4.97 15.80 -1.28
C ALA A 64 -4.37 14.63 -2.07
N LEU A 65 -5.20 13.72 -2.61
CA LEU A 65 -4.72 12.69 -3.53
C LEU A 65 -4.09 13.30 -4.79
N GLN A 66 -4.74 14.30 -5.39
CA GLN A 66 -4.20 14.99 -6.57
C GLN A 66 -2.82 15.61 -6.30
N GLN A 67 -2.68 16.32 -5.17
CA GLN A 67 -1.42 16.93 -4.76
C GLN A 67 -0.34 15.87 -4.46
N ALA A 68 -0.70 14.80 -3.77
CA ALA A 68 0.20 13.69 -3.46
C ALA A 68 0.77 13.06 -4.73
N ILE A 69 -0.09 12.72 -5.68
CA ILE A 69 0.33 12.11 -6.96
C ILE A 69 1.12 13.11 -7.82
N ALA A 70 0.68 14.36 -7.92
CA ALA A 70 1.38 15.39 -8.69
C ALA A 70 2.80 15.71 -8.12
N GLY A 71 3.02 15.47 -6.83
CA GLY A 71 4.30 15.67 -6.17
C GLY A 71 5.37 14.61 -6.49
N VAL A 72 5.01 13.53 -7.17
CA VAL A 72 5.92 12.41 -7.49
C VAL A 72 6.12 12.31 -9.01
N ALA A 73 7.36 12.40 -9.46
CA ALA A 73 7.69 12.34 -10.87
C ALA A 73 7.26 11.00 -11.50
N GLY A 74 6.50 11.07 -12.59
CA GLY A 74 5.99 9.90 -13.31
C GLY A 74 4.75 9.25 -12.70
N ALA A 75 4.28 9.71 -11.54
CA ALA A 75 3.01 9.24 -11.00
C ALA A 75 1.82 9.79 -11.79
N GLN A 76 0.71 9.07 -11.80
CA GLN A 76 -0.46 9.36 -12.64
C GLN A 76 -1.75 9.22 -11.83
N LEU A 77 -2.70 10.10 -12.08
CA LEU A 77 -4.06 10.04 -11.54
C LEU A 77 -5.07 10.21 -12.67
N GLN A 78 -6.02 9.28 -12.75
CA GLN A 78 -7.15 9.33 -13.68
C GLN A 78 -8.45 9.32 -12.86
N TYR A 79 -9.41 10.14 -13.26
CA TYR A 79 -10.70 10.22 -12.60
C TYR A 79 -11.78 10.73 -13.55
N GLN A 80 -13.03 10.46 -13.19
CA GLN A 80 -14.21 10.99 -13.84
C GLN A 80 -14.92 11.95 -12.88
N SER A 81 -15.43 13.05 -13.43
CA SER A 81 -16.20 14.03 -12.66
C SER A 81 -17.68 13.88 -12.91
N PHE A 82 -18.44 13.77 -11.83
CA PHE A 82 -19.88 13.69 -11.83
C PHE A 82 -20.49 14.83 -11.02
N SER A 83 -21.82 15.01 -11.11
CA SER A 83 -22.52 16.03 -10.32
C SER A 83 -22.43 15.80 -8.80
N PHE A 84 -22.15 14.57 -8.38
CA PHE A 84 -22.00 14.16 -6.97
C PHE A 84 -20.52 14.08 -6.50
N GLY A 85 -19.55 14.42 -7.35
CA GLY A 85 -18.13 14.39 -7.01
C GLY A 85 -17.24 13.69 -8.04
N GLN A 86 -16.01 13.40 -7.64
CA GLN A 86 -15.01 12.73 -8.47
C GLN A 86 -14.92 11.24 -8.13
N PHE A 87 -14.83 10.41 -9.17
CA PHE A 87 -14.59 8.99 -9.07
C PHE A 87 -13.20 8.67 -9.63
N VAL A 88 -12.31 8.16 -8.77
CA VAL A 88 -10.95 7.78 -9.17
C VAL A 88 -11.02 6.49 -9.98
N THR A 89 -10.51 6.54 -11.21
CA THR A 89 -10.49 5.40 -12.13
C THR A 89 -9.11 4.79 -12.28
N GLY A 90 -8.04 5.59 -12.15
CA GLY A 90 -6.68 5.08 -12.31
C GLY A 90 -5.67 5.79 -11.43
N ILE A 91 -4.78 5.01 -10.80
CA ILE A 91 -3.61 5.53 -10.09
C ILE A 91 -2.38 4.77 -10.57
N GLY A 92 -1.29 5.53 -10.79
CA GLY A 92 0.02 4.98 -11.11
C GLY A 92 1.09 5.58 -10.20
N VAL A 93 1.94 4.75 -9.59
CA VAL A 93 3.08 5.18 -8.76
C VAL A 93 4.23 4.22 -8.99
N GLY A 94 5.42 4.73 -9.27
CA GLY A 94 6.58 3.91 -9.58
C GLY A 94 6.37 3.06 -10.82
N THR A 95 6.40 1.74 -10.65
CA THR A 95 6.13 0.77 -11.74
C THR A 95 4.71 0.21 -11.71
N ASP A 96 3.92 0.54 -10.69
CA ASP A 96 2.56 0.04 -10.53
C ASP A 96 1.57 1.01 -11.17
N PHE A 97 0.60 0.45 -11.87
CA PHE A 97 -0.55 1.16 -12.41
C PHE A 97 -1.78 0.26 -12.37
N GLN A 98 -2.89 0.80 -11.87
CA GLN A 98 -4.16 0.07 -11.82
C GLN A 98 -5.28 0.98 -12.29
N TYR A 99 -6.17 0.42 -13.11
CA TYR A 99 -7.33 1.11 -13.65
C TYR A 99 -8.61 0.28 -13.48
N GLY A 100 -9.70 0.94 -13.11
CA GLY A 100 -11.02 0.31 -13.05
C GLY A 100 -12.13 1.35 -12.90
N GLU A 101 -13.28 1.06 -13.49
CA GLU A 101 -14.45 1.95 -13.56
C GLU A 101 -15.63 1.47 -12.72
N GLY A 102 -15.44 0.38 -11.94
CA GLY A 102 -16.51 -0.21 -11.17
C GLY A 102 -17.39 -1.12 -12.03
N ASP A 103 -16.86 -2.27 -12.40
CA ASP A 103 -17.60 -3.28 -13.15
C ASP A 103 -18.75 -3.88 -12.32
N LEU A 104 -19.61 -4.66 -13.00
CA LEU A 104 -20.76 -5.32 -12.38
C LEU A 104 -20.30 -6.25 -11.25
N TRP A 105 -20.97 -6.11 -10.09
CA TRP A 105 -20.79 -7.03 -8.98
C TRP A 105 -20.83 -8.51 -9.44
N PRO A 106 -19.94 -9.42 -8.95
CA PRO A 106 -19.11 -9.29 -7.76
C PRO A 106 -17.67 -8.75 -7.99
N VAL A 107 -17.36 -8.22 -9.15
CA VAL A 107 -16.01 -7.71 -9.49
C VAL A 107 -15.82 -6.34 -8.83
N GLU A 108 -14.90 -6.25 -7.90
CA GLU A 108 -14.55 -5.00 -7.23
C GLU A 108 -13.46 -4.23 -8.01
N ASN A 109 -13.66 -4.02 -9.31
CA ASN A 109 -12.72 -3.36 -10.21
C ASN A 109 -12.80 -1.83 -10.08
N TYR A 110 -12.45 -1.31 -8.91
CA TYR A 110 -12.41 0.13 -8.61
C TYR A 110 -11.58 0.43 -7.37
N TRP A 111 -11.31 1.73 -7.13
CA TRP A 111 -10.62 2.23 -5.97
C TRP A 111 -11.58 2.48 -4.81
N HIS A 112 -11.46 1.70 -3.75
CA HIS A 112 -12.20 1.89 -2.49
C HIS A 112 -11.54 3.03 -1.71
N TYR A 113 -12.35 4.00 -1.29
CA TYR A 113 -11.89 5.10 -0.47
C TYR A 113 -12.06 4.80 1.02
N TRP A 114 -11.01 5.04 1.79
CA TRP A 114 -10.94 4.80 3.22
C TRP A 114 -10.48 6.05 3.97
N THR A 115 -10.99 6.24 5.18
CA THR A 115 -10.57 7.30 6.09
C THR A 115 -10.21 6.72 7.44
N GLN A 116 -9.24 7.33 8.13
CA GLN A 116 -8.88 6.91 9.47
C GLN A 116 -9.62 7.77 10.50
N VAL A 117 -10.30 7.11 11.44
CA VAL A 117 -11.02 7.75 12.56
C VAL A 117 -10.57 7.08 13.83
N GLY A 118 -10.03 7.87 14.78
CA GLY A 118 -9.53 7.32 16.06
C GLY A 118 -8.43 6.28 15.90
N GLY A 119 -7.61 6.38 14.83
CA GLY A 119 -6.55 5.42 14.54
C GLY A 119 -7.01 4.12 13.85
N GLN A 120 -8.30 4.01 13.51
CA GLN A 120 -8.87 2.84 12.82
C GLN A 120 -9.32 3.21 11.41
N TRP A 121 -9.01 2.36 10.43
CA TRP A 121 -9.49 2.51 9.07
C TRP A 121 -10.98 2.16 8.97
N GLN A 122 -11.73 3.01 8.27
CA GLN A 122 -13.15 2.83 7.98
C GLN A 122 -13.41 3.15 6.51
N VAL A 123 -14.23 2.33 5.87
CA VAL A 123 -14.71 2.62 4.51
C VAL A 123 -15.47 3.93 4.54
N ALA A 124 -15.11 4.85 3.66
CA ALA A 124 -15.83 6.11 3.54
C ALA A 124 -17.21 5.88 2.89
N MET A 125 -18.25 6.40 3.51
CA MET A 125 -19.62 6.38 2.98
C MET A 125 -19.97 7.69 2.26
N PHE A 126 -18.97 8.46 1.86
CA PHE A 126 -19.05 9.75 1.19
C PHE A 126 -17.90 9.89 0.19
N GLY A 127 -18.02 10.85 -0.74
CA GLY A 127 -16.97 11.13 -1.71
C GLY A 127 -15.74 11.79 -1.07
N ALA A 128 -14.55 11.52 -1.61
CA ALA A 128 -13.32 12.12 -1.11
C ALA A 128 -13.32 13.67 -1.21
N GLY A 129 -14.07 14.24 -2.17
CA GLY A 129 -14.27 15.67 -2.28
C GLY A 129 -15.05 16.29 -1.12
N ASP A 130 -15.88 15.52 -0.43
CA ASP A 130 -16.66 15.98 0.72
C ASP A 130 -15.89 15.90 2.05
N ARG A 131 -14.71 15.29 2.04
CA ARG A 131 -13.86 15.13 3.21
C ARG A 131 -12.95 16.32 3.43
N THR A 132 -13.24 17.16 4.39
CA THR A 132 -12.28 18.19 4.84
C THR A 132 -11.15 17.55 5.65
N LEU A 133 -9.90 17.78 5.25
CA LEU A 133 -8.73 17.31 5.99
C LEU A 133 -8.42 18.24 7.16
N VAL A 134 -7.89 17.66 8.22
CA VAL A 134 -7.29 18.36 9.35
C VAL A 134 -5.86 17.82 9.56
N ASP A 135 -5.05 18.52 10.34
CA ASP A 135 -3.71 18.06 10.67
C ASP A 135 -3.74 16.64 11.27
N GLY A 136 -2.89 15.76 10.76
CA GLY A 136 -2.87 14.34 11.13
C GLY A 136 -3.95 13.47 10.47
N SER A 137 -4.76 13.99 9.55
CA SER A 137 -5.70 13.15 8.77
C SER A 137 -4.97 12.04 8.02
N ALA A 138 -5.61 10.88 7.89
CA ALA A 138 -5.13 9.78 7.07
C ALA A 138 -6.26 9.24 6.21
N ASP A 139 -6.02 9.19 4.91
CA ASP A 139 -6.94 8.73 3.89
C ASP A 139 -6.23 7.69 3.00
N ALA A 140 -6.98 6.72 2.45
CA ALA A 140 -6.39 5.71 1.59
C ALA A 140 -7.29 5.33 0.42
N TRP A 141 -6.66 4.86 -0.66
CA TRP A 141 -7.29 4.24 -1.82
C TRP A 141 -6.76 2.82 -1.97
N VAL A 142 -7.67 1.83 -1.92
CA VAL A 142 -7.37 0.41 -2.06
C VAL A 142 -8.06 -0.13 -3.30
N PHE A 143 -7.31 -0.70 -4.23
CA PHE A 143 -7.88 -1.23 -5.47
C PHE A 143 -8.38 -2.66 -5.31
N GLY A 144 -9.56 -2.94 -5.88
CA GLY A 144 -10.08 -4.29 -6.08
C GLY A 144 -10.37 -5.07 -4.81
N SER A 145 -10.39 -4.41 -3.65
CA SER A 145 -10.59 -5.08 -2.36
C SER A 145 -11.30 -4.19 -1.36
N SER A 146 -12.30 -4.74 -0.69
CA SER A 146 -12.96 -4.15 0.47
C SER A 146 -12.20 -4.41 1.79
N ALA A 147 -10.97 -4.92 1.73
CA ALA A 147 -10.10 -5.03 2.89
C ALA A 147 -9.53 -3.66 3.29
N ALA A 148 -9.28 -3.47 4.58
CA ALA A 148 -8.66 -2.25 5.08
C ALA A 148 -7.25 -2.04 4.49
N PRO A 149 -6.80 -0.77 4.34
CA PRO A 149 -5.45 -0.45 3.91
C PRO A 149 -4.39 -1.20 4.69
N GLN A 150 -3.26 -1.48 4.04
CA GLN A 150 -2.15 -2.19 4.65
C GLN A 150 -1.58 -1.43 5.85
N ALA A 151 -1.03 -2.17 6.81
CA ALA A 151 -0.36 -1.54 7.95
C ALA A 151 0.95 -0.87 7.49
N VAL A 152 1.06 0.43 7.72
CA VAL A 152 2.33 1.15 7.52
C VAL A 152 3.27 0.79 8.68
N PRO A 153 4.48 0.24 8.40
CA PRO A 153 5.44 -0.04 9.46
C PRO A 153 5.80 1.24 10.22
N GLY A 154 5.43 1.30 11.49
CA GLY A 154 5.81 2.44 12.33
C GLY A 154 7.34 2.54 12.45
N PRO A 155 7.89 3.75 12.69
CA PRO A 155 9.33 3.98 12.77
C PRO A 155 10.04 3.07 13.79
N GLY A 156 9.34 2.61 14.83
CA GLY A 156 9.86 1.66 15.82
C GLY A 156 10.13 0.26 15.28
N VAL A 157 9.40 -0.20 14.28
CA VAL A 157 9.59 -1.55 13.67
C VAL A 157 10.86 -1.58 12.84
N VAL A 158 11.18 -0.52 12.11
CA VAL A 158 12.41 -0.41 11.30
C VAL A 158 13.63 -0.42 12.21
N VAL A 159 13.60 0.30 13.33
CA VAL A 159 14.69 0.31 14.33
C VAL A 159 14.89 -1.08 14.94
N ALA A 160 13.80 -1.78 15.30
CA ALA A 160 13.88 -3.12 15.86
C ALA A 160 14.48 -4.14 14.86
N LEU A 161 14.10 -4.08 13.58
CA LEU A 161 14.67 -4.91 12.53
C LEU A 161 16.16 -4.64 12.29
N MET A 162 16.58 -3.37 12.30
CA MET A 162 18.00 -3.01 12.16
C MET A 162 18.84 -3.48 13.36
N LEU A 163 18.32 -3.38 14.57
CA LEU A 163 19.00 -3.89 15.78
C LEU A 163 19.11 -5.42 15.77
N ALA A 164 18.06 -6.13 15.35
CA ALA A 164 18.08 -7.59 15.21
C ALA A 164 19.08 -8.06 14.14
N ALA A 165 19.19 -7.35 13.01
CA ALA A 165 20.15 -7.65 11.96
C ALA A 165 21.61 -7.43 12.43
N ARG A 166 21.85 -6.39 13.22
CA ARG A 166 23.16 -6.11 13.84
C ARG A 166 23.56 -7.18 14.87
N ALA A 167 22.63 -7.62 15.71
CA ALA A 167 22.86 -8.66 16.70
C ALA A 167 23.22 -10.01 16.05
N ARG A 168 22.62 -10.35 14.89
CA ARG A 168 22.95 -11.57 14.13
C ARG A 168 24.34 -11.52 13.51
N ARG A 169 24.82 -10.34 13.05
CA ARG A 169 26.19 -10.19 12.51
C ARG A 169 27.27 -10.29 13.58
N GLY A 170 26.99 -9.85 14.81
CA GLY A 170 27.95 -9.93 15.93
C GLY A 170 28.19 -11.33 16.49
N ARG A 171 27.38 -12.32 16.14
CA ARG A 171 27.51 -13.72 16.67
C ARG A 171 28.30 -14.66 15.77
N ARG A 172 28.92 -14.21 14.70
CA ARG A 172 29.87 -15.04 13.93
C ARG A 172 31.21 -14.97 14.65
N SER A 173 31.40 -15.86 15.63
CA SER A 173 32.71 -16.12 16.26
C SER A 173 33.69 -16.65 15.21
N PRO A 174 34.97 -16.23 15.26
CA PRO A 174 35.98 -16.86 14.43
C PRO A 174 36.18 -18.30 14.88
N LEU A 175 36.32 -19.20 13.92
CA LEU A 175 36.75 -20.57 14.15
C LEU A 175 38.15 -20.60 14.78
N PRO A 176 38.42 -21.40 15.81
CA PRO A 176 39.77 -21.58 16.32
C PRO A 176 40.64 -22.28 15.27
N ALA A 177 41.91 -21.82 15.20
CA ALA A 177 42.95 -22.35 14.33
C ALA A 177 43.39 -23.78 14.77
#